data_2907947de623aeea30c28fb2a153b09b
#
_entry.id   2907947de623aeea30c28fb2a153b09b
#
_cell.length_a   1.000
_cell.length_b   1.000
_cell.length_c   1.000
_cell.angle_alpha   90.00
_cell.angle_beta   90.00
_cell.angle_gamma   90.00
#
_symmetry.space_group_name_H-M   'P 1'
#
loop_
_entity.id
_entity.type
_entity.pdbx_description
1 polymer ?
#
loop_
_entity_poly.entity_id
_entity_poly.type
_entity_poly.pdbx_seq_one_letter_code
_entity_poly.pdbx_strand_id
1 'polypeptide(L)'
;MSKITTLRGMNDLPPEEVRVWNLAEEAIQKVFNSYGYEEIRFPIVEKTELFTRSNESADVVTKEMYTFEDKGGDSISLRPEGTAGCVRAAIDNDLIRVDSPRLWYQGPMFRYERPQKGRSRPVSYTHLTLPTIYSV
;
A
#
# COMPACT_ATOMS: atom_id res chain seq x y z
N MET A 1 2.05 -32.33 -17.65
CA MET A 1 1.36 -31.21 -17.00
C MET A 1 2.28 -29.99 -17.01
N SER A 2 1.82 -28.86 -17.55
CA SER A 2 2.59 -27.62 -17.50
C SER A 2 2.66 -27.12 -16.06
N LYS A 3 3.86 -26.79 -15.56
CA LYS A 3 4.05 -26.24 -14.22
C LYS A 3 3.44 -24.84 -14.16
N ILE A 4 2.50 -24.62 -13.23
CA ILE A 4 1.97 -23.28 -12.96
C ILE A 4 3.06 -22.49 -12.23
N THR A 5 3.40 -21.34 -12.76
CA THR A 5 4.40 -20.42 -12.18
C THR A 5 3.72 -19.14 -11.73
N THR A 6 4.41 -18.35 -10.90
CA THR A 6 3.96 -17.01 -10.50
C THR A 6 3.83 -16.08 -11.71
N LEU A 7 3.06 -15.01 -11.55
CA LEU A 7 2.98 -13.96 -12.57
C LEU A 7 4.33 -13.25 -12.72
N ARG A 8 4.65 -12.84 -13.95
CA ARG A 8 5.90 -12.10 -14.22
C ARG A 8 5.97 -10.83 -13.37
N GLY A 9 7.01 -10.74 -12.55
CA GLY A 9 7.24 -9.63 -11.63
C GLY A 9 6.56 -9.80 -10.27
N MET A 10 5.87 -10.90 -10.01
CA MET A 10 5.38 -11.29 -8.69
C MET A 10 6.24 -12.44 -8.16
N ASN A 11 6.97 -12.21 -7.08
CA ASN A 11 7.91 -13.17 -6.52
C ASN A 11 7.40 -13.72 -5.19
N ASP A 12 7.64 -15.01 -4.98
CA ASP A 12 7.47 -15.62 -3.66
C ASP A 12 8.61 -15.14 -2.74
N LEU A 13 8.32 -15.05 -1.46
CA LEU A 13 9.31 -14.84 -0.41
C LEU A 13 9.48 -16.16 0.35
N PRO A 14 10.59 -16.89 0.17
CA PRO A 14 10.82 -18.13 0.91
C PRO A 14 11.12 -17.85 2.39
N PRO A 15 10.97 -18.86 3.29
CA PRO A 15 11.09 -18.66 4.74
C PRO A 15 12.37 -17.99 5.22
N GLU A 16 13.47 -18.21 4.52
CA GLU A 16 14.77 -17.60 4.84
C GLU A 16 14.77 -16.08 4.55
N GLU A 17 14.14 -15.64 3.47
CA GLU A 17 13.97 -14.23 3.18
C GLU A 17 12.97 -13.57 4.14
N VAL A 18 11.86 -14.26 4.45
CA VAL A 18 10.86 -13.77 5.42
C VAL A 18 11.49 -13.51 6.79
N ARG A 19 12.45 -14.33 7.23
CA ARG A 19 13.15 -14.09 8.50
C ARG A 19 13.89 -12.74 8.52
N VAL A 20 14.51 -12.37 7.42
CA VAL A 20 15.21 -11.07 7.28
C VAL A 20 14.20 -9.92 7.27
N TRP A 21 13.08 -10.10 6.56
CA TRP A 21 11.99 -9.13 6.54
C TRP A 21 11.40 -8.90 7.94
N ASN A 22 11.12 -9.95 8.69
CA ASN A 22 10.59 -9.85 10.06
C ASN A 22 11.52 -9.04 10.97
N LEU A 23 12.83 -9.24 10.88
CA LEU A 23 13.80 -8.46 11.65
C LEU A 23 13.74 -6.96 11.30
N ALA A 24 13.63 -6.65 10.02
CA ALA A 24 13.51 -5.27 9.56
C ALA A 24 12.18 -4.63 10.02
N GLU A 25 11.08 -5.36 9.89
CA GLU A 25 9.75 -4.91 10.30
C GLU A 25 9.68 -4.68 11.82
N GLU A 26 10.24 -5.57 12.64
CA GLU A 26 10.34 -5.39 14.08
C GLU A 26 11.15 -4.13 14.47
N ALA A 27 12.27 -3.89 13.80
CA ALA A 27 13.08 -2.70 14.03
C ALA A 27 12.31 -1.42 13.68
N ILE A 28 11.62 -1.41 12.55
CA ILE A 28 10.79 -0.31 12.08
C ILE A 28 9.66 -0.04 13.08
N GLN A 29 8.93 -1.07 13.51
CA GLN A 29 7.85 -0.95 14.48
C GLN A 29 8.32 -0.36 15.82
N LYS A 30 9.48 -0.80 16.31
CA LYS A 30 10.08 -0.24 17.55
C LYS A 30 10.37 1.25 17.41
N VAL A 31 10.92 1.66 16.28
CA VAL A 31 11.21 3.08 16.02
C VAL A 31 9.91 3.88 15.99
N PHE A 32 8.91 3.48 15.22
CA PHE A 32 7.63 4.20 15.16
C PHE A 32 6.94 4.30 16.51
N ASN A 33 6.88 3.21 17.24
CA ASN A 33 6.30 3.21 18.59
C ASN A 33 7.03 4.18 19.53
N SER A 34 8.35 4.29 19.42
CA SER A 34 9.13 5.22 20.25
C SER A 34 8.85 6.70 19.95
N TYR A 35 8.37 7.01 18.74
CA TYR A 35 7.94 8.35 18.32
C TYR A 35 6.43 8.59 18.48
N GLY A 36 5.70 7.64 19.07
CA GLY A 36 4.27 7.75 19.28
C GLY A 36 3.43 7.59 18.02
N TYR A 37 3.91 6.81 17.02
CA TYR A 37 3.13 6.45 15.86
C TYR A 37 2.33 5.18 16.14
N GLU A 38 1.10 5.12 15.64
CA GLU A 38 0.21 3.97 15.73
C GLU A 38 0.05 3.29 14.37
N GLU A 39 0.09 1.96 14.37
CA GLU A 39 -0.12 1.20 13.13
C GLU A 39 -1.57 1.25 12.71
N ILE A 40 -1.82 1.57 11.44
CA ILE A 40 -3.13 1.44 10.81
C ILE A 40 -3.06 0.42 9.66
N ARG A 41 -4.08 -0.42 9.56
CA ARG A 41 -4.24 -1.38 8.46
C ARG A 41 -5.54 -1.10 7.73
N PHE A 42 -5.49 -1.12 6.42
CA PHE A 42 -6.63 -0.85 5.54
C PHE A 42 -6.61 -1.81 4.35
N PRO A 43 -7.74 -1.99 3.64
CA PRO A 43 -7.88 -2.96 2.57
C PRO A 43 -6.84 -2.82 1.46
N ILE A 44 -6.48 -3.97 0.85
CA ILE A 44 -5.62 -4.01 -0.34
C ILE A 44 -6.42 -3.63 -1.59
N VAL A 45 -7.72 -3.96 -1.61
CA VAL A 45 -8.65 -3.64 -2.68
C VAL A 45 -9.54 -2.49 -2.22
N GLU A 46 -9.63 -1.46 -3.03
CA GLU A 46 -10.42 -0.27 -2.78
C GLU A 46 -11.23 0.12 -4.05
N LYS A 47 -12.23 0.98 -3.91
CA LYS A 47 -12.91 1.56 -5.07
C LYS A 47 -11.91 2.34 -5.93
N THR A 48 -11.96 2.16 -7.24
CA THR A 48 -11.02 2.81 -8.18
C THR A 48 -11.05 4.33 -8.03
N GLU A 49 -12.23 4.91 -7.77
CA GLU A 49 -12.39 6.36 -7.62
C GLU A 49 -11.56 6.97 -6.46
N LEU A 50 -11.22 6.18 -5.44
CA LEU A 50 -10.35 6.65 -4.34
C LEU A 50 -9.00 7.14 -4.86
N PHE A 51 -8.45 6.45 -5.86
CA PHE A 51 -7.13 6.76 -6.42
C PHE A 51 -7.19 7.76 -7.58
N THR A 52 -8.36 7.94 -8.21
CA THR A 52 -8.53 8.86 -9.35
C THR A 52 -8.93 10.28 -8.94
N ARG A 53 -9.38 10.49 -7.72
CA ARG A 53 -9.80 11.81 -7.20
C ARG A 53 -8.64 12.77 -6.90
N SER A 54 -7.46 12.28 -6.61
CA SER A 54 -6.30 13.10 -6.28
C SER A 54 -5.50 13.44 -7.53
N ASN A 55 -5.45 14.74 -7.82
CA ASN A 55 -4.88 15.46 -8.96
C ASN A 55 -3.58 14.95 -9.62
N GLU A 56 -3.42 15.29 -10.88
CA GLU A 56 -2.23 15.44 -11.79
C GLU A 56 -1.13 14.36 -11.77
N SER A 57 -0.70 13.84 -10.65
CA SER A 57 0.12 12.61 -10.55
C SER A 57 -0.71 11.35 -10.84
N ALA A 58 -2.03 11.48 -10.87
CA ALA A 58 -2.98 10.38 -11.08
C ALA A 58 -2.83 9.70 -12.45
N ASP A 59 -2.37 10.42 -13.48
CA ASP A 59 -2.33 9.87 -14.83
C ASP A 59 -1.34 8.71 -14.97
N VAL A 60 -0.19 8.78 -14.31
CA VAL A 60 0.80 7.70 -14.32
C VAL A 60 0.34 6.55 -13.43
N VAL A 61 -0.15 6.86 -12.24
CA VAL A 61 -0.65 5.87 -11.28
C VAL A 61 -1.88 5.16 -11.84
N THR A 62 -2.80 5.90 -12.47
CA THR A 62 -4.03 5.35 -13.07
C THR A 62 -3.71 4.39 -14.23
N LYS A 63 -2.71 4.69 -15.06
CA LYS A 63 -2.28 3.81 -16.16
C LYS A 63 -1.61 2.52 -15.69
N GLU A 64 -1.09 2.52 -14.47
CA GLU A 64 -0.37 1.38 -13.89
C GLU A 64 -1.18 0.61 -12.84
N MET A 65 -2.43 1.01 -12.56
CA MET A 65 -3.29 0.31 -11.62
C MET A 65 -3.78 -1.02 -12.17
N TYR A 66 -3.90 -2.01 -11.27
CA TYR A 66 -4.67 -3.22 -11.51
C TYR A 66 -6.14 -2.93 -11.18
N THR A 67 -6.93 -2.67 -12.21
CA THR A 67 -8.36 -2.34 -12.09
C THR A 67 -9.21 -3.44 -12.71
N PHE A 68 -10.30 -3.81 -12.05
CA PHE A 68 -11.26 -4.81 -12.50
C PHE A 68 -12.64 -4.52 -11.92
N GLU A 69 -13.66 -5.15 -12.47
CA GLU A 69 -15.02 -5.07 -11.94
C GLU A 69 -15.25 -6.23 -10.96
N ASP A 70 -15.91 -5.93 -9.86
CA ASP A 70 -16.38 -6.96 -8.95
C ASP A 70 -17.66 -7.63 -9.50
N LYS A 71 -18.19 -8.63 -8.77
CA LYS A 71 -19.42 -9.32 -9.18
C LYS A 71 -20.67 -8.44 -9.15
N GLY A 72 -20.61 -7.31 -8.47
CA GLY A 72 -21.68 -6.32 -8.39
C GLY A 72 -21.60 -5.27 -9.49
N GLY A 73 -20.52 -5.24 -10.27
CA GLY A 73 -20.27 -4.25 -11.32
C GLY A 73 -19.55 -3.00 -10.82
N ASP A 74 -19.09 -2.98 -9.57
CA ASP A 74 -18.29 -1.88 -9.04
C ASP A 74 -16.85 -1.95 -9.57
N SER A 75 -16.31 -0.80 -10.00
CA SER A 75 -14.91 -0.69 -10.37
C SER A 75 -14.02 -0.64 -9.14
N ILE A 76 -13.17 -1.64 -8.98
CA ILE A 76 -12.25 -1.80 -7.87
C ILE A 76 -10.82 -1.94 -8.37
N SER A 77 -9.85 -1.57 -7.52
CA SER A 77 -8.43 -1.62 -7.85
C SER A 77 -7.60 -2.18 -6.70
N LEU A 78 -6.53 -2.88 -7.02
CA LEU A 78 -5.46 -3.13 -6.08
C LEU A 78 -4.76 -1.80 -5.77
N ARG A 79 -4.54 -1.50 -4.50
CA ARG A 79 -3.92 -0.24 -4.08
C ARG A 79 -2.55 -0.04 -4.73
N PRO A 80 -2.36 1.04 -5.53
CA PRO A 80 -1.07 1.35 -6.16
C PRO A 80 -0.13 2.09 -5.20
N GLU A 81 -0.69 2.65 -4.13
CA GLU A 81 -0.03 3.39 -3.05
C GLU A 81 -0.90 3.31 -1.78
N GLY A 82 -0.40 3.78 -0.66
CA GLY A 82 -1.12 3.62 0.62
C GLY A 82 -1.70 4.89 1.20
N THR A 83 -1.30 6.07 0.71
CA THR A 83 -1.71 7.35 1.32
C THR A 83 -3.22 7.57 1.23
N ALA A 84 -3.81 7.36 0.07
CA ALA A 84 -5.25 7.53 -0.13
C ALA A 84 -6.07 6.58 0.77
N GLY A 85 -5.67 5.31 0.85
CA GLY A 85 -6.33 4.33 1.73
C GLY A 85 -6.18 4.66 3.21
N CYS A 86 -5.00 5.13 3.63
CA CYS A 86 -4.73 5.56 5.00
C CYS A 86 -5.62 6.76 5.39
N VAL A 87 -5.66 7.79 4.55
CA VAL A 87 -6.49 8.99 4.79
C VAL A 87 -7.98 8.63 4.84
N ARG A 88 -8.47 7.82 3.89
CA ARG A 88 -9.85 7.34 3.91
C ARG A 88 -10.15 6.60 5.22
N ALA A 89 -9.30 5.66 5.62
CA ALA A 89 -9.50 4.88 6.83
C ALA A 89 -9.46 5.76 8.09
N ALA A 90 -8.61 6.78 8.12
CA ALA A 90 -8.55 7.74 9.22
C ALA A 90 -9.84 8.59 9.32
N ILE A 91 -10.41 8.99 8.18
CA ILE A 91 -11.68 9.71 8.12
C ILE A 91 -12.83 8.82 8.57
N ASP A 92 -12.94 7.61 8.00
CA ASP A 92 -14.04 6.67 8.28
C ASP A 92 -14.10 6.24 9.75
N ASN A 93 -12.96 6.25 10.44
CA ASN A 93 -12.87 5.88 11.85
C ASN A 93 -12.77 7.10 12.79
N ASP A 94 -13.05 8.31 12.31
CA ASP A 94 -13.03 9.56 13.10
C ASP A 94 -11.69 9.85 13.80
N LEU A 95 -10.58 9.30 13.31
CA LEU A 95 -9.26 9.46 13.93
C LEU A 95 -8.72 10.88 13.85
N ILE A 96 -9.25 11.71 12.94
CA ILE A 96 -8.77 13.06 12.66
C ILE A 96 -9.32 14.10 13.67
N ARG A 97 -10.36 13.74 14.45
CA ARG A 97 -11.10 14.71 15.29
C ARG A 97 -10.43 15.13 16.60
N VAL A 98 -9.56 14.33 17.15
CA VAL A 98 -9.11 14.51 18.55
C VAL A 98 -7.71 15.09 18.64
N ASP A 99 -6.79 14.65 17.79
CA ASP A 99 -5.41 15.14 17.66
C ASP A 99 -4.89 14.73 16.28
N SER A 100 -3.89 15.41 15.74
CA SER A 100 -3.27 15.00 14.49
C SER A 100 -2.68 13.60 14.66
N PRO A 101 -3.33 12.53 14.19
CA PRO A 101 -2.89 11.17 14.47
C PRO A 101 -1.56 10.92 13.76
N ARG A 102 -0.62 10.34 14.47
CA ARG A 102 0.64 9.87 13.90
C ARG A 102 0.45 8.42 13.48
N LEU A 103 0.09 8.22 12.23
CA LEU A 103 -0.19 6.89 11.70
C LEU A 103 0.96 6.41 10.82
N TRP A 104 1.24 5.11 10.88
CA TRP A 104 2.13 4.45 9.96
C TRP A 104 1.46 3.16 9.45
N TYR A 105 1.84 2.73 8.27
CA TYR A 105 1.33 1.49 7.68
C TYR A 105 2.42 0.80 6.87
N GLN A 106 2.25 -0.49 6.69
CA GLN A 106 3.08 -1.32 5.83
C GLN A 106 2.22 -2.30 5.05
N GLY A 107 2.74 -2.81 3.97
CA GLY A 107 2.10 -3.85 3.18
C GLY A 107 2.36 -3.71 1.70
N PRO A 108 1.89 -4.68 0.90
CA PRO A 108 2.13 -4.69 -0.53
C PRO A 108 1.34 -3.58 -1.25
N MET A 109 2.00 -2.95 -2.23
CA MET A 109 1.42 -2.03 -3.20
C MET A 109 1.56 -2.65 -4.59
N PHE A 110 0.63 -2.37 -5.51
CA PHE A 110 0.55 -3.08 -6.78
C PHE A 110 0.53 -2.10 -7.95
N ARG A 111 1.59 -2.15 -8.80
CA ARG A 111 1.68 -1.36 -10.01
C ARG A 111 2.06 -2.21 -11.20
N TYR A 112 1.38 -2.05 -12.32
CA TYR A 112 1.68 -2.71 -13.58
C TYR A 112 2.81 -1.96 -14.30
N GLU A 113 4.00 -1.96 -13.70
CA GLU A 113 5.20 -1.38 -14.29
C GLU A 113 5.93 -2.39 -15.19
N ARG A 114 6.75 -1.88 -16.11
CA ARG A 114 7.70 -2.76 -16.83
C ARG A 114 8.77 -3.22 -15.84
N PRO A 115 8.97 -4.54 -15.66
CA PRO A 115 10.02 -5.03 -14.77
C PRO A 115 11.38 -4.53 -15.21
N GLN A 116 12.07 -3.84 -14.33
CA GLN A 116 13.46 -3.40 -14.51
C GLN A 116 14.30 -4.04 -13.40
N LYS A 117 15.63 -4.08 -13.58
CA LYS A 117 16.55 -4.60 -12.56
C LYS A 117 16.36 -3.82 -11.25
N GLY A 118 15.92 -4.50 -10.20
CA GLY A 118 15.58 -3.88 -8.90
C GLY A 118 14.13 -3.37 -8.75
N ARG A 119 13.27 -3.53 -9.77
CA ARG A 119 11.83 -3.23 -9.68
C ARG A 119 11.03 -4.47 -10.03
N SER A 120 10.35 -5.04 -9.06
CA SER A 120 9.35 -6.11 -9.26
C SER A 120 7.95 -5.51 -9.39
N ARG A 121 7.00 -6.24 -9.97
CA ARG A 121 5.62 -5.77 -10.21
C ARG A 121 4.71 -5.74 -8.98
N PRO A 122 4.77 -6.58 -7.97
CA PRO A 122 4.38 -6.12 -6.66
C PRO A 122 5.63 -5.58 -6.04
N VAL A 123 5.63 -4.32 -5.84
CA VAL A 123 6.58 -3.75 -4.95
C VAL A 123 6.08 -4.11 -3.57
N SER A 124 6.64 -5.17 -2.98
CA SER A 124 6.58 -5.35 -1.55
C SER A 124 7.43 -4.23 -0.95
N TYR A 125 6.93 -3.00 -1.06
CA TYR A 125 7.50 -1.89 -0.34
C TYR A 125 6.79 -1.83 1.00
N THR A 126 7.58 -1.99 2.02
CA THR A 126 7.33 -1.27 3.24
C THR A 126 7.42 0.21 2.87
N HIS A 127 6.34 0.80 2.37
CA HIS A 127 6.26 2.24 2.23
C HIS A 127 6.12 2.80 3.62
N LEU A 128 7.24 3.26 4.14
CA LEU A 128 7.25 4.20 5.22
C LEU A 128 6.72 5.52 4.65
N THR A 129 5.45 5.73 4.75
CA THR A 129 4.92 7.06 4.58
C THR A 129 5.18 7.77 5.90
N LEU A 130 6.14 8.67 5.89
CA LEU A 130 6.22 9.67 6.93
C LEU A 130 4.86 10.36 6.97
N PRO A 131 4.26 10.58 8.15
CA PRO A 131 2.98 11.23 8.22
C PRO A 131 3.11 12.60 7.59
N THR A 132 2.30 12.83 6.60
CA THR A 132 2.09 14.17 6.09
C THR A 132 1.34 14.90 7.19
N ILE A 133 2.01 15.77 7.90
CA ILE A 133 1.37 16.71 8.82
C ILE A 133 0.60 17.66 7.92
N TYR A 134 -0.70 17.47 7.79
CA TYR A 134 -1.58 18.51 7.28
C TYR A 134 -1.74 19.52 8.41
N SER A 135 -0.95 20.58 8.35
CA SER A 135 -1.34 21.83 9.03
C SER A 135 -2.50 22.42 8.21
N VAL A 136 -3.66 22.45 8.81
CA VAL A 136 -4.79 23.26 8.35
C VAL A 136 -4.50 24.71 8.60
#